data_6efe729433b5c3d5385b41cd86972c63
#
_entry.id   6efe729433b5c3d5385b41cd86972c63
#
_cell.length_a   1.000
_cell.length_b   1.000
_cell.length_c   1.000
_cell.angle_alpha   90.00
_cell.angle_beta   90.00
_cell.angle_gamma   90.00
#
_symmetry.space_group_name_H-M   'P 1'
#
loop_
_entity.id
_entity.type
_entity.pdbx_description
1 polymer ?
#
loop_
_entity_poly.entity_id
_entity_poly.type
_entity_poly.pdbx_seq_one_letter_code
_entity_poly.pdbx_strand_id
1 'polypeptide(L)'
;MTTKTESDRDIDFSFEPVPLRARRSFWSVGFVMLGFTFFSASMSVGASLGNGLNYTDYLWAVMLGGLILGAYTGALGFMGAKTGMGFDLLAQRAFGTKGSYLPSFLIALTQMGWFGVGVAMFARPTAEMFGISPWVIVFVSGAFMTASAYFGIKAIEIVSFISVPLIAGLGTYSMFAAINEGGGVNEVFAASTGMPLVVGIGMVIGSFVSGGTATPNFTRFARTPLSAVITTVVAFFLGNTLMFSFGAVGGAFTGEDDIFYVMIAQGLAIPALIVLGANIWTTNNNALYTTGLGYANVTKINKKPLVLIAGILGTVGSLWLYDNFIGWLNFLNATLPPIGVIIIADYVLYRRSYDPTRAPQWSIKVGGLLGIPAGALAGWFIPFGIGAINAMVVALICYFIGRTFLIGRIQDGSKPTDGNPDDVKETV
;
A
#
# COMPACT_ATOMS: atom_id res chain seq x y z
N MET A 1 36.34 -7.42 -15.63
CA MET A 1 35.52 -6.62 -14.70
C MET A 1 35.25 -5.29 -15.38
N THR A 2 34.14 -5.17 -16.07
CA THR A 2 33.70 -3.90 -16.67
C THR A 2 33.18 -3.00 -15.55
N THR A 3 33.84 -1.90 -15.29
CA THR A 3 33.41 -0.82 -14.41
C THR A 3 32.06 -0.30 -14.93
N LYS A 4 30.96 -0.63 -14.22
CA LYS A 4 29.65 0.01 -14.48
C LYS A 4 29.83 1.52 -14.36
N THR A 5 29.48 2.24 -15.41
CA THR A 5 29.45 3.70 -15.43
C THR A 5 28.47 4.22 -14.36
N GLU A 6 28.68 5.40 -13.80
CA GLU A 6 27.80 6.00 -12.77
C GLU A 6 26.33 6.10 -13.21
N SER A 7 26.05 6.17 -14.52
CA SER A 7 24.71 6.16 -15.10
C SER A 7 23.98 4.81 -14.98
N ASP A 8 24.71 3.71 -14.73
CA ASP A 8 24.16 2.35 -14.62
C ASP A 8 23.87 1.92 -13.17
N ARG A 9 24.18 2.75 -12.17
CA ARG A 9 23.87 2.44 -10.77
C ARG A 9 22.37 2.62 -10.53
N ASP A 10 21.71 1.54 -10.13
CA ASP A 10 20.33 1.61 -9.64
C ASP A 10 20.29 2.39 -8.32
N ILE A 11 20.02 3.71 -8.42
CA ILE A 11 19.99 4.65 -7.30
C ILE A 11 18.95 4.22 -6.24
N ASP A 12 17.97 3.41 -6.65
CA ASP A 12 16.87 2.97 -5.79
C ASP A 12 17.05 1.57 -5.19
N PHE A 13 18.20 0.92 -5.42
CA PHE A 13 18.51 -0.41 -4.84
C PHE A 13 17.41 -1.45 -5.10
N SER A 14 16.95 -1.58 -6.35
CA SER A 14 15.83 -2.48 -6.71
C SER A 14 16.13 -3.95 -6.43
N PHE A 15 17.41 -4.36 -6.57
CA PHE A 15 17.83 -5.76 -6.48
C PHE A 15 18.76 -6.05 -5.29
N GLU A 16 19.04 -5.05 -4.46
CA GLU A 16 19.96 -5.17 -3.33
C GLU A 16 19.47 -4.41 -2.10
N PRO A 17 19.88 -4.81 -0.88
CA PRO A 17 19.56 -4.08 0.33
C PRO A 17 20.16 -2.67 0.35
N VAL A 18 19.41 -1.71 0.91
CA VAL A 18 19.87 -0.31 1.06
C VAL A 18 20.99 -0.25 2.11
N PRO A 19 22.22 0.15 1.75
CA PRO A 19 23.30 0.27 2.69
C PRO A 19 23.09 1.42 3.68
N LEU A 20 23.67 1.34 4.88
CA LEU A 20 23.47 2.33 5.96
C LEU A 20 23.77 3.77 5.52
N ARG A 21 24.79 3.97 4.65
CA ARG A 21 25.16 5.29 4.11
C ARG A 21 24.09 5.95 3.22
N ALA A 22 23.21 5.15 2.62
CA ALA A 22 22.12 5.63 1.75
C ALA A 22 20.80 5.82 2.50
N ARG A 23 20.76 5.54 3.80
CA ARG A 23 19.55 5.67 4.61
C ARG A 23 19.26 7.12 4.98
N ARG A 24 17.98 7.41 5.14
CA ARG A 24 17.42 8.76 5.28
C ARG A 24 17.04 9.07 6.74
N SER A 25 16.84 10.35 7.03
CA SER A 25 16.39 10.80 8.34
C SER A 25 14.96 10.36 8.66
N PHE A 26 14.58 10.47 9.94
CA PHE A 26 13.21 10.23 10.43
C PHE A 26 12.17 11.06 9.64
N TRP A 27 12.43 12.35 9.48
CA TRP A 27 11.50 13.26 8.81
C TRP A 27 11.34 12.95 7.31
N SER A 28 12.43 12.61 6.62
CA SER A 28 12.38 12.24 5.21
C SER A 28 11.50 11.00 4.99
N VAL A 29 11.71 9.93 5.76
CA VAL A 29 10.87 8.73 5.68
C VAL A 29 9.45 9.02 6.15
N GLY A 30 9.28 9.83 7.22
CA GLY A 30 7.99 10.22 7.77
C GLY A 30 7.12 10.95 6.74
N PHE A 31 7.66 11.94 6.03
CA PHE A 31 6.90 12.64 5.00
C PHE A 31 6.54 11.75 3.81
N VAL A 32 7.42 10.83 3.40
CA VAL A 32 7.09 9.85 2.36
C VAL A 32 5.95 8.94 2.82
N MET A 33 5.98 8.44 4.07
CA MET A 33 4.93 7.59 4.62
C MET A 33 3.61 8.34 4.80
N LEU A 34 3.64 9.59 5.29
CA LEU A 34 2.46 10.43 5.39
C LEU A 34 1.89 10.77 4.00
N GLY A 35 2.74 11.16 3.05
CA GLY A 35 2.32 11.41 1.66
C GLY A 35 1.73 10.18 0.99
N PHE A 36 2.10 8.99 1.43
CA PHE A 36 1.53 7.75 0.95
C PHE A 36 0.15 7.46 1.56
N THR A 37 -0.06 7.76 2.84
CA THR A 37 -1.33 7.50 3.56
C THR A 37 -2.32 8.64 3.48
N PHE A 38 -1.86 9.89 3.31
CA PHE A 38 -2.71 11.02 3.02
C PHE A 38 -3.16 10.92 1.56
N PHE A 39 -4.19 10.13 1.32
CA PHE A 39 -4.68 9.81 -0.02
C PHE A 39 -6.18 10.10 -0.14
N SER A 40 -6.56 10.79 -1.20
CA SER A 40 -7.96 11.17 -1.46
C SER A 40 -8.89 9.97 -1.54
N ALA A 41 -8.42 8.82 -2.05
CA ALA A 41 -9.22 7.60 -2.05
C ALA A 41 -9.56 7.10 -0.63
N SER A 42 -8.70 7.33 0.36
CA SER A 42 -9.04 7.05 1.77
C SER A 42 -10.15 7.96 2.27
N MET A 43 -10.21 9.22 1.79
CA MET A 43 -11.33 10.12 2.10
C MET A 43 -12.62 9.62 1.44
N SER A 44 -12.60 9.11 0.21
CA SER A 44 -13.78 8.51 -0.44
C SER A 44 -14.22 7.23 0.27
N VAL A 45 -13.29 6.37 0.72
CA VAL A 45 -13.67 5.25 1.62
C VAL A 45 -14.30 5.78 2.91
N GLY A 46 -13.76 6.86 3.49
CA GLY A 46 -14.35 7.55 4.63
C GLY A 46 -15.77 8.01 4.35
N ALA A 47 -16.02 8.64 3.19
CA ALA A 47 -17.35 9.10 2.79
C ALA A 47 -18.35 7.93 2.72
N SER A 48 -17.98 6.81 2.10
CA SER A 48 -18.81 5.61 2.09
C SER A 48 -19.06 5.04 3.49
N LEU A 49 -18.07 5.11 4.40
CA LEU A 49 -18.25 4.73 5.80
C LEU A 49 -19.21 5.66 6.53
N GLY A 50 -19.13 6.98 6.30
CA GLY A 50 -20.01 7.99 6.89
C GLY A 50 -21.46 7.82 6.44
N ASN A 51 -21.68 7.53 5.16
CA ASN A 51 -22.99 7.23 4.61
C ASN A 51 -23.56 5.89 5.12
N GLY A 52 -22.68 4.89 5.33
CA GLY A 52 -23.07 3.54 5.69
C GLY A 52 -23.26 3.30 7.18
N LEU A 53 -22.45 3.90 8.04
CA LEU A 53 -22.36 3.61 9.47
C LEU A 53 -22.90 4.76 10.31
N ASN A 54 -23.53 4.44 11.44
CA ASN A 54 -23.74 5.43 12.50
C ASN A 54 -22.38 5.84 13.11
N TYR A 55 -22.36 6.96 13.84
CA TYR A 55 -21.12 7.54 14.38
C TYR A 55 -20.31 6.55 15.26
N THR A 56 -20.99 5.78 16.11
CA THR A 56 -20.33 4.80 17.01
C THR A 56 -19.68 3.67 16.22
N ASP A 57 -20.40 3.09 15.25
CA ASP A 57 -19.88 2.01 14.41
C ASP A 57 -18.77 2.50 13.48
N TYR A 58 -18.87 3.74 12.98
CA TYR A 58 -17.79 4.39 12.24
C TYR A 58 -16.50 4.48 13.08
N LEU A 59 -16.59 4.94 14.34
CA LEU A 59 -15.41 5.00 15.21
C LEU A 59 -14.81 3.61 15.43
N TRP A 60 -15.63 2.60 15.71
CA TRP A 60 -15.14 1.24 15.87
C TRP A 60 -14.52 0.68 14.59
N ALA A 61 -15.10 0.92 13.43
CA ALA A 61 -14.56 0.48 12.13
C ALA A 61 -13.16 1.06 11.89
N VAL A 62 -13.00 2.37 12.09
CA VAL A 62 -11.72 3.06 11.87
C VAL A 62 -10.68 2.66 12.92
N MET A 63 -11.06 2.56 14.21
CA MET A 63 -10.14 2.19 15.27
C MET A 63 -9.65 0.75 15.14
N LEU A 64 -10.55 -0.22 14.95
CA LEU A 64 -10.17 -1.63 14.83
C LEU A 64 -9.44 -1.91 13.53
N GLY A 65 -9.96 -1.43 12.40
CA GLY A 65 -9.31 -1.58 11.10
C GLY A 65 -7.95 -0.90 11.05
N GLY A 66 -7.85 0.32 11.59
CA GLY A 66 -6.61 1.08 11.70
C GLY A 66 -5.58 0.40 12.63
N LEU A 67 -6.01 -0.19 13.75
CA LEU A 67 -5.13 -0.93 14.66
C LEU A 67 -4.55 -2.19 13.99
N ILE A 68 -5.40 -2.95 13.31
CA ILE A 68 -4.97 -4.15 12.57
C ILE A 68 -3.97 -3.75 11.46
N LEU A 69 -4.31 -2.74 10.68
CA LEU A 69 -3.46 -2.25 9.61
C LEU A 69 -2.14 -1.67 10.13
N GLY A 70 -2.19 -0.89 11.22
CA GLY A 70 -1.01 -0.30 11.87
C GLY A 70 -0.05 -1.36 12.43
N ALA A 71 -0.57 -2.40 13.08
CA ALA A 71 0.25 -3.52 13.57
C ALA A 71 0.91 -4.30 12.42
N TYR A 72 0.14 -4.60 11.38
CA TYR A 72 0.60 -5.29 10.19
C TYR A 72 1.71 -4.51 9.45
N THR A 73 1.46 -3.23 9.19
CA THR A 73 2.40 -2.36 8.48
C THR A 73 3.62 -2.01 9.32
N GLY A 74 3.44 -1.84 10.64
CA GLY A 74 4.52 -1.60 11.60
C GLY A 74 5.50 -2.77 11.65
N ALA A 75 5.01 -4.01 11.64
CA ALA A 75 5.85 -5.21 11.57
C ALA A 75 6.65 -5.27 10.26
N LEU A 76 6.01 -5.05 9.13
CA LEU A 76 6.68 -5.00 7.82
C LEU A 76 7.66 -3.84 7.72
N GLY A 77 7.31 -2.67 8.27
CA GLY A 77 8.18 -1.50 8.35
C GLY A 77 9.45 -1.75 9.16
N PHE A 78 9.30 -2.42 10.31
CA PHE A 78 10.43 -2.87 11.12
C PHE A 78 11.39 -3.75 10.31
N MET A 79 10.85 -4.73 9.60
CA MET A 79 11.65 -5.67 8.79
C MET A 79 12.41 -4.93 7.67
N GLY A 80 11.73 -4.04 6.94
CA GLY A 80 12.34 -3.21 5.91
C GLY A 80 13.55 -2.43 6.42
N ALA A 81 13.38 -1.71 7.52
CA ALA A 81 14.47 -0.93 8.13
C ALA A 81 15.57 -1.79 8.74
N LYS A 82 15.22 -2.90 9.42
CA LYS A 82 16.20 -3.80 10.04
C LYS A 82 17.14 -4.42 9.03
N THR A 83 16.58 -4.85 7.90
CA THR A 83 17.33 -5.59 6.86
C THR A 83 17.85 -4.72 5.73
N GLY A 84 17.27 -3.52 5.53
CA GLY A 84 17.51 -2.70 4.34
C GLY A 84 16.82 -3.25 3.08
N MET A 85 16.02 -4.30 3.20
CA MET A 85 15.36 -4.98 2.08
C MET A 85 14.00 -4.34 1.77
N GLY A 86 13.70 -4.15 0.49
CA GLY A 86 12.36 -3.86 0.02
C GLY A 86 11.46 -5.09 0.09
N PHE A 87 10.17 -4.88 -0.18
CA PHE A 87 9.17 -5.95 -0.16
C PHE A 87 9.59 -7.18 -0.99
N ASP A 88 10.07 -6.98 -2.21
CA ASP A 88 10.43 -8.06 -3.14
C ASP A 88 11.59 -8.92 -2.62
N LEU A 89 12.58 -8.30 -2.00
CA LEU A 89 13.70 -9.01 -1.38
C LEU A 89 13.26 -9.78 -0.12
N LEU A 90 12.34 -9.23 0.68
CA LEU A 90 11.72 -9.95 1.80
C LEU A 90 10.87 -11.12 1.30
N ALA A 91 10.11 -10.92 0.22
CA ALA A 91 9.33 -11.98 -0.42
C ALA A 91 10.21 -13.12 -0.94
N GLN A 92 11.39 -12.83 -1.50
CA GLN A 92 12.34 -13.88 -1.89
C GLN A 92 12.81 -14.73 -0.70
N ARG A 93 12.87 -14.15 0.50
CA ARG A 93 13.20 -14.90 1.72
C ARG A 93 12.05 -15.80 2.17
N ALA A 94 10.82 -15.27 2.17
CA ALA A 94 9.63 -15.98 2.65
C ALA A 94 9.10 -17.03 1.67
N PHE A 95 9.19 -16.79 0.36
CA PHE A 95 8.59 -17.63 -0.68
C PHE A 95 9.61 -18.35 -1.56
N GLY A 96 10.88 -18.01 -1.46
CA GLY A 96 11.95 -18.43 -2.38
C GLY A 96 12.09 -17.50 -3.58
N THR A 97 13.20 -17.60 -4.31
CA THR A 97 13.54 -16.66 -5.40
C THR A 97 12.50 -16.66 -6.54
N LYS A 98 12.05 -17.83 -6.99
CA LYS A 98 10.97 -17.95 -7.99
C LYS A 98 9.58 -17.88 -7.36
N GLY A 99 9.43 -18.41 -6.12
CA GLY A 99 8.17 -18.33 -5.38
C GLY A 99 7.74 -16.87 -5.10
N SER A 100 8.68 -15.93 -4.98
CA SER A 100 8.40 -14.51 -4.78
C SER A 100 7.74 -13.83 -5.99
N TYR A 101 7.75 -14.45 -7.17
CA TYR A 101 7.17 -13.83 -8.37
C TYR A 101 5.66 -13.60 -8.22
N LEU A 102 4.94 -14.52 -7.59
CA LEU A 102 3.50 -14.36 -7.35
C LEU A 102 3.19 -13.16 -6.42
N PRO A 103 3.72 -13.08 -5.19
CA PRO A 103 3.46 -11.93 -4.33
C PRO A 103 3.95 -10.60 -4.92
N SER A 104 5.12 -10.58 -5.59
CA SER A 104 5.63 -9.37 -6.26
C SER A 104 4.72 -8.93 -7.41
N PHE A 105 4.22 -9.86 -8.22
CA PHE A 105 3.26 -9.57 -9.27
C PHE A 105 1.95 -9.03 -8.72
N LEU A 106 1.39 -9.65 -7.66
CA LEU A 106 0.15 -9.20 -7.04
C LEU A 106 0.27 -7.79 -6.45
N ILE A 107 1.36 -7.50 -5.75
CA ILE A 107 1.59 -6.13 -5.22
C ILE A 107 1.78 -5.14 -6.36
N ALA A 108 2.57 -5.47 -7.38
CA ALA A 108 2.75 -4.60 -8.54
C ALA A 108 1.44 -4.32 -9.26
N LEU A 109 0.63 -5.36 -9.53
CA LEU A 109 -0.67 -5.25 -10.18
C LEU A 109 -1.62 -4.37 -9.36
N THR A 110 -1.68 -4.57 -8.03
CA THR A 110 -2.59 -3.81 -7.18
C THR A 110 -2.14 -2.37 -7.00
N GLN A 111 -0.86 -2.08 -6.97
CA GLN A 111 -0.35 -0.71 -6.96
C GLN A 111 -0.57 0.00 -8.31
N MET A 112 -0.44 -0.71 -9.43
CA MET A 112 -0.84 -0.20 -10.75
C MET A 112 -2.34 0.10 -10.80
N GLY A 113 -3.18 -0.75 -10.19
CA GLY A 113 -4.62 -0.52 -10.04
C GLY A 113 -4.91 0.74 -9.23
N TRP A 114 -4.24 0.95 -8.10
CA TRP A 114 -4.37 2.19 -7.30
C TRP A 114 -3.95 3.44 -8.08
N PHE A 115 -2.90 3.34 -8.89
CA PHE A 115 -2.55 4.43 -9.81
C PHE A 115 -3.72 4.74 -10.75
N GLY A 116 -4.33 3.72 -11.36
CA GLY A 116 -5.49 3.90 -12.24
C GLY A 116 -6.70 4.53 -11.53
N VAL A 117 -7.04 4.02 -10.34
CA VAL A 117 -8.10 4.61 -9.50
C VAL A 117 -7.83 6.09 -9.24
N GLY A 118 -6.62 6.47 -8.82
CA GLY A 118 -6.26 7.85 -8.55
C GLY A 118 -6.35 8.74 -9.80
N VAL A 119 -5.92 8.25 -10.98
CA VAL A 119 -6.07 8.99 -12.25
C VAL A 119 -7.54 9.28 -12.53
N ALA A 120 -8.44 8.30 -12.38
CA ALA A 120 -9.87 8.46 -12.65
C ALA A 120 -10.56 9.33 -11.61
N MET A 121 -10.21 9.21 -10.31
CA MET A 121 -10.73 10.06 -9.24
C MET A 121 -10.47 11.56 -9.49
N PHE A 122 -9.32 11.89 -10.06
CA PHE A 122 -9.03 13.25 -10.48
C PHE A 122 -9.73 13.61 -11.78
N ALA A 123 -9.76 12.70 -12.75
CA ALA A 123 -10.18 13.00 -14.10
C ALA A 123 -11.70 13.18 -14.24
N ARG A 124 -12.51 12.37 -13.56
CA ARG A 124 -13.97 12.44 -13.69
C ARG A 124 -14.54 13.79 -13.22
N PRO A 125 -14.36 14.20 -11.95
CA PRO A 125 -14.94 15.48 -11.49
C PRO A 125 -14.32 16.66 -12.23
N THR A 126 -13.02 16.60 -12.58
CA THR A 126 -12.37 17.65 -13.38
C THR A 126 -13.03 17.78 -14.76
N ALA A 127 -13.29 16.68 -15.46
CA ALA A 127 -13.90 16.67 -16.77
C ALA A 127 -15.34 17.22 -16.73
N GLU A 128 -16.10 16.86 -15.70
CA GLU A 128 -17.47 17.39 -15.48
C GLU A 128 -17.47 18.89 -15.23
N MET A 129 -16.55 19.39 -14.40
CA MET A 129 -16.40 20.83 -14.13
C MET A 129 -16.11 21.65 -15.39
N PHE A 130 -15.35 21.11 -16.34
CA PHE A 130 -14.97 21.81 -17.58
C PHE A 130 -15.84 21.41 -18.80
N GLY A 131 -16.78 20.49 -18.64
CA GLY A 131 -17.65 20.03 -19.73
C GLY A 131 -16.89 19.30 -20.85
N ILE A 132 -15.82 18.56 -20.53
CA ILE A 132 -14.99 17.84 -21.51
C ILE A 132 -15.00 16.34 -21.24
N SER A 133 -14.53 15.55 -22.22
CA SER A 133 -14.46 14.10 -22.07
C SER A 133 -13.50 13.70 -20.93
N PRO A 134 -13.89 12.79 -20.00
CA PRO A 134 -13.01 12.28 -18.96
C PRO A 134 -11.73 11.69 -19.49
N TRP A 135 -11.75 11.07 -20.69
CA TRP A 135 -10.57 10.49 -21.30
C TRP A 135 -9.46 11.51 -21.60
N VAL A 136 -9.81 12.76 -21.90
CA VAL A 136 -8.81 13.82 -22.12
C VAL A 136 -8.02 14.06 -20.84
N ILE A 137 -8.71 14.22 -19.72
CA ILE A 137 -8.05 14.43 -18.42
C ILE A 137 -7.31 13.18 -17.97
N VAL A 138 -7.88 11.98 -18.19
CA VAL A 138 -7.23 10.68 -17.91
C VAL A 138 -5.86 10.60 -18.59
N PHE A 139 -5.79 10.83 -19.90
CA PHE A 139 -4.53 10.72 -20.62
C PHE A 139 -3.53 11.82 -20.24
N VAL A 140 -3.99 13.04 -20.03
CA VAL A 140 -3.12 14.15 -19.64
C VAL A 140 -2.56 13.90 -18.23
N SER A 141 -3.40 13.69 -17.23
CA SER A 141 -2.97 13.48 -15.85
C SER A 141 -2.17 12.18 -15.69
N GLY A 142 -2.59 11.09 -16.33
CA GLY A 142 -1.89 9.81 -16.33
C GLY A 142 -0.47 9.94 -16.92
N ALA A 143 -0.31 10.68 -18.02
CA ALA A 143 1.00 10.92 -18.62
C ALA A 143 1.92 11.74 -17.68
N PHE A 144 1.40 12.83 -17.07
CA PHE A 144 2.18 13.65 -16.15
C PHE A 144 2.59 12.89 -14.88
N MET A 145 1.66 12.14 -14.28
CA MET A 145 1.93 11.34 -13.09
C MET A 145 2.93 10.22 -13.38
N THR A 146 2.80 9.55 -14.53
CA THR A 146 3.75 8.52 -14.97
C THR A 146 5.14 9.10 -15.20
N ALA A 147 5.24 10.22 -15.89
CA ALA A 147 6.51 10.90 -16.13
C ALA A 147 7.22 11.27 -14.82
N SER A 148 6.47 11.80 -13.82
CA SER A 148 7.07 12.15 -12.53
C SER A 148 7.53 10.92 -11.73
N ALA A 149 6.79 9.81 -11.76
CA ALA A 149 7.15 8.57 -11.08
C ALA A 149 8.46 7.95 -11.63
N TYR A 150 8.80 8.25 -12.87
CA TYR A 150 10.05 7.81 -13.49
C TYR A 150 11.31 8.34 -12.77
N PHE A 151 11.23 9.51 -12.11
CA PHE A 151 12.35 10.13 -11.41
C PHE A 151 12.64 9.55 -10.01
N GLY A 152 11.77 8.66 -9.50
CA GLY A 152 12.00 7.89 -8.27
C GLY A 152 11.70 8.65 -6.96
N ILE A 153 12.17 8.09 -5.84
CA ILE A 153 11.78 8.46 -4.47
C ILE A 153 12.06 9.93 -4.09
N LYS A 154 13.04 10.59 -4.70
CA LYS A 154 13.36 12.00 -4.41
C LYS A 154 12.25 12.94 -4.88
N ALA A 155 11.66 12.68 -6.04
CA ALA A 155 10.52 13.45 -6.54
C ALA A 155 9.29 13.25 -5.64
N ILE A 156 9.06 12.03 -5.17
CA ILE A 156 7.98 11.68 -4.23
C ILE A 156 8.10 12.49 -2.93
N GLU A 157 9.29 12.56 -2.35
CA GLU A 157 9.56 13.30 -1.10
C GLU A 157 9.20 14.80 -1.23
N ILE A 158 9.60 15.45 -2.33
CA ILE A 158 9.34 16.88 -2.56
C ILE A 158 7.82 17.15 -2.69
N VAL A 159 7.13 16.36 -3.50
CA VAL A 159 5.68 16.54 -3.73
C VAL A 159 4.90 16.25 -2.44
N SER A 160 5.28 15.23 -1.66
CA SER A 160 4.66 14.89 -0.38
C SER A 160 4.79 16.01 0.65
N PHE A 161 5.95 16.68 0.70
CA PHE A 161 6.20 17.78 1.63
C PHE A 161 5.22 18.95 1.44
N ILE A 162 4.78 19.16 0.20
CA ILE A 162 3.83 20.23 -0.14
C ILE A 162 2.38 19.77 0.00
N SER A 163 2.05 18.58 -0.53
CA SER A 163 0.66 18.12 -0.61
C SER A 163 0.06 17.72 0.74
N VAL A 164 0.86 17.15 1.66
CA VAL A 164 0.37 16.69 2.97
C VAL A 164 -0.20 17.83 3.83
N PRO A 165 0.48 18.97 4.05
CA PRO A 165 -0.11 20.08 4.78
C PRO A 165 -1.35 20.67 4.10
N LEU A 166 -1.36 20.75 2.77
CA LEU A 166 -2.48 21.30 2.02
C LEU A 166 -3.75 20.45 2.17
N ILE A 167 -3.63 19.12 2.02
CA ILE A 167 -4.80 18.24 2.17
C ILE A 167 -5.28 18.17 3.62
N ALA A 168 -4.36 18.22 4.61
CA ALA A 168 -4.73 18.29 6.00
C ALA A 168 -5.55 19.57 6.31
N GLY A 169 -5.11 20.72 5.79
CA GLY A 169 -5.81 21.98 5.95
C GLY A 169 -7.19 21.99 5.29
N LEU A 170 -7.26 21.58 4.01
CA LEU A 170 -8.52 21.54 3.26
C LEU A 170 -9.50 20.53 3.86
N GLY A 171 -9.04 19.32 4.20
CA GLY A 171 -9.88 18.29 4.81
C GLY A 171 -10.42 18.70 6.18
N THR A 172 -9.58 19.34 7.00
CA THR A 172 -9.99 19.88 8.29
C THR A 172 -11.08 20.96 8.11
N TYR A 173 -10.88 21.90 7.19
CA TYR A 173 -11.86 22.93 6.89
C TYR A 173 -13.20 22.32 6.43
N SER A 174 -13.17 21.43 5.44
CA SER A 174 -14.35 20.72 4.92
C SER A 174 -15.11 19.97 6.02
N MET A 175 -14.40 19.25 6.88
CA MET A 175 -14.97 18.50 7.99
C MET A 175 -15.68 19.43 9.00
N PHE A 176 -15.03 20.50 9.44
CA PHE A 176 -15.65 21.45 10.40
C PHE A 176 -16.79 22.23 9.79
N ALA A 177 -16.74 22.59 8.51
CA ALA A 177 -17.85 23.21 7.80
C ALA A 177 -19.08 22.28 7.81
N ALA A 178 -18.91 21.02 7.45
CA ALA A 178 -19.98 20.02 7.46
C ALA A 178 -20.59 19.80 8.88
N ILE A 179 -19.76 19.76 9.92
CA ILE A 179 -20.24 19.63 11.32
C ILE A 179 -21.09 20.84 11.72
N ASN A 180 -20.60 22.04 11.40
CA ASN A 180 -21.30 23.29 11.80
C ASN A 180 -22.63 23.45 11.04
N GLU A 181 -22.63 23.20 9.74
CA GLU A 181 -23.83 23.29 8.90
C GLU A 181 -24.84 22.18 9.18
N GLY A 182 -24.33 20.96 9.50
CA GLY A 182 -25.13 19.78 9.82
C GLY A 182 -25.71 19.77 11.25
N GLY A 183 -25.41 20.75 12.09
CA GLY A 183 -25.93 20.85 13.46
C GLY A 183 -25.22 20.01 14.50
N GLY A 184 -24.08 19.41 14.15
CA GLY A 184 -23.27 18.58 15.04
C GLY A 184 -22.93 17.21 14.44
N VAL A 185 -22.00 16.51 15.07
CA VAL A 185 -21.50 15.22 14.55
C VAL A 185 -22.61 14.15 14.54
N ASN A 186 -23.42 14.07 15.60
CA ASN A 186 -24.46 13.05 15.71
C ASN A 186 -25.56 13.26 14.66
N GLU A 187 -25.93 14.49 14.38
CA GLU A 187 -26.92 14.88 13.41
C GLU A 187 -26.45 14.55 11.99
N VAL A 188 -25.17 14.80 11.69
CA VAL A 188 -24.55 14.48 10.40
C VAL A 188 -24.61 12.97 10.13
N PHE A 189 -24.36 12.13 11.13
CA PHE A 189 -24.38 10.66 10.98
C PHE A 189 -25.76 10.03 11.18
N ALA A 190 -26.82 10.81 11.40
CA ALA A 190 -28.16 10.28 11.69
C ALA A 190 -28.83 9.56 10.51
N ALA A 191 -28.45 9.89 9.27
CA ALA A 191 -29.03 9.33 8.04
C ALA A 191 -28.32 8.07 7.51
N SER A 192 -27.54 7.35 8.35
CA SER A 192 -26.77 6.18 7.91
C SER A 192 -27.65 5.07 7.32
N THR A 193 -27.13 4.39 6.27
CA THR A 193 -27.85 3.33 5.55
C THR A 193 -27.86 1.95 6.25
N GLY A 194 -27.18 1.80 7.38
CA GLY A 194 -27.15 0.56 8.18
C GLY A 194 -26.13 -0.48 7.68
N MET A 195 -24.97 -0.06 7.19
CA MET A 195 -23.87 -0.94 6.83
C MET A 195 -23.43 -1.78 8.05
N PRO A 196 -23.18 -3.11 7.90
CA PRO A 196 -22.63 -3.90 8.98
C PRO A 196 -21.21 -3.43 9.38
N LEU A 197 -20.93 -3.31 10.68
CA LEU A 197 -19.63 -2.90 11.22
C LEU A 197 -18.44 -3.69 10.62
N VAL A 198 -18.62 -5.01 10.45
CA VAL A 198 -17.60 -5.91 9.88
C VAL A 198 -17.21 -5.51 8.46
N VAL A 199 -18.18 -5.05 7.66
CA VAL A 199 -17.94 -4.53 6.30
C VAL A 199 -17.11 -3.25 6.38
N GLY A 200 -17.48 -2.32 7.27
CA GLY A 200 -16.72 -1.10 7.50
C GLY A 200 -15.27 -1.36 7.90
N ILE A 201 -15.02 -2.28 8.84
CA ILE A 201 -13.65 -2.70 9.22
C ILE A 201 -12.90 -3.24 7.99
N GLY A 202 -13.55 -4.08 7.17
CA GLY A 202 -12.99 -4.62 5.94
C GLY A 202 -12.61 -3.53 4.93
N MET A 203 -13.43 -2.50 4.77
CA MET A 203 -13.15 -1.35 3.91
C MET A 203 -11.93 -0.56 4.40
N VAL A 204 -11.81 -0.32 5.71
CA VAL A 204 -10.64 0.35 6.31
C VAL A 204 -9.36 -0.44 6.03
N ILE A 205 -9.35 -1.77 6.21
CA ILE A 205 -8.19 -2.61 5.92
C ILE A 205 -7.92 -2.64 4.41
N GLY A 206 -8.94 -2.90 3.61
CA GLY A 206 -8.86 -3.03 2.15
C GLY A 206 -8.33 -1.76 1.47
N SER A 207 -8.67 -0.59 2.00
CA SER A 207 -8.27 0.70 1.43
C SER A 207 -6.76 0.88 1.35
N PHE A 208 -6.01 0.29 2.28
CA PHE A 208 -4.55 0.51 2.35
C PHE A 208 -3.70 -0.75 2.51
N VAL A 209 -4.27 -1.97 2.55
CA VAL A 209 -3.49 -3.20 2.74
C VAL A 209 -2.45 -3.42 1.64
N SER A 210 -2.72 -3.00 0.41
CA SER A 210 -1.76 -3.06 -0.70
C SER A 210 -0.53 -2.20 -0.42
N GLY A 211 -0.74 -0.92 -0.09
CA GLY A 211 0.32 -0.01 0.33
C GLY A 211 1.00 -0.47 1.61
N GLY A 212 0.22 -0.99 2.56
CA GLY A 212 0.71 -1.57 3.80
C GLY A 212 1.67 -2.73 3.58
N THR A 213 1.35 -3.63 2.67
CA THR A 213 2.24 -4.74 2.30
C THR A 213 3.51 -4.25 1.61
N ALA A 214 3.42 -3.16 0.84
CA ALA A 214 4.55 -2.52 0.17
C ALA A 214 5.42 -1.62 1.08
N THR A 215 5.04 -1.41 2.34
CA THR A 215 5.75 -0.56 3.32
C THR A 215 7.28 -0.76 3.34
N PRO A 216 7.83 -1.99 3.25
CA PRO A 216 9.28 -2.18 3.23
C PRO A 216 10.00 -1.44 2.09
N ASN A 217 9.33 -1.16 0.97
CA ASN A 217 9.93 -0.41 -0.14
C ASN A 217 10.34 1.01 0.24
N PHE A 218 9.70 1.58 1.24
CA PHE A 218 9.97 2.93 1.75
C PHE A 218 10.78 2.89 3.05
N THR A 219 10.40 2.03 4.00
CA THR A 219 11.04 1.95 5.32
C THR A 219 12.44 1.37 5.29
N ARG A 220 12.84 0.64 4.24
CA ARG A 220 14.23 0.20 4.04
C ARG A 220 15.24 1.35 3.98
N PHE A 221 14.77 2.57 3.71
CA PHE A 221 15.58 3.79 3.76
C PHE A 221 15.65 4.41 5.16
N ALA A 222 14.92 3.92 6.16
CA ALA A 222 15.01 4.43 7.52
C ALA A 222 16.34 4.05 8.19
N ARG A 223 16.92 4.98 8.96
CA ARG A 223 18.17 4.77 9.68
C ARG A 223 18.05 3.74 10.79
N THR A 224 16.91 3.71 11.48
CA THR A 224 16.67 2.78 12.59
C THR A 224 15.33 2.07 12.43
N PRO A 225 15.20 0.81 12.92
CA PRO A 225 13.93 0.10 12.91
C PRO A 225 12.83 0.82 13.72
N LEU A 226 13.20 1.45 14.85
CA LEU A 226 12.23 2.20 15.66
C LEU A 226 11.66 3.40 14.90
N SER A 227 12.51 4.16 14.18
CA SER A 227 12.02 5.26 13.35
C SER A 227 11.06 4.79 12.26
N ALA A 228 11.34 3.62 11.64
CA ALA A 228 10.45 3.02 10.65
C ALA A 228 9.10 2.64 11.25
N VAL A 229 9.08 1.98 12.41
CA VAL A 229 7.83 1.61 13.10
C VAL A 229 7.01 2.85 13.45
N ILE A 230 7.64 3.86 14.07
CA ILE A 230 6.92 5.08 14.49
C ILE A 230 6.34 5.79 13.25
N THR A 231 7.14 6.04 12.21
CA THR A 231 6.65 6.73 11.01
C THR A 231 5.55 5.95 10.31
N THR A 232 5.66 4.62 10.29
CA THR A 232 4.65 3.73 9.67
C THR A 232 3.36 3.72 10.48
N VAL A 233 3.43 3.49 11.79
CA VAL A 233 2.23 3.45 12.65
C VAL A 233 1.52 4.81 12.66
N VAL A 234 2.28 5.91 12.77
CA VAL A 234 1.70 7.26 12.68
C VAL A 234 1.02 7.47 11.34
N ALA A 235 1.63 7.09 10.23
CA ALA A 235 1.04 7.24 8.91
C ALA A 235 -0.22 6.37 8.75
N PHE A 236 -0.14 5.08 9.01
CA PHE A 236 -1.25 4.13 8.75
C PHE A 236 -2.34 4.14 9.80
N PHE A 237 -2.08 4.56 11.02
CA PHE A 237 -3.11 4.68 12.05
C PHE A 237 -3.65 6.10 12.13
N LEU A 238 -2.81 7.10 12.46
CA LEU A 238 -3.29 8.48 12.63
C LEU A 238 -3.55 9.17 11.30
N GLY A 239 -2.65 9.06 10.33
CA GLY A 239 -2.80 9.72 9.02
C GLY A 239 -4.03 9.23 8.28
N ASN A 240 -4.22 7.91 8.22
CA ASN A 240 -5.38 7.31 7.57
C ASN A 240 -6.69 7.60 8.32
N THR A 241 -6.68 7.57 9.68
CA THR A 241 -7.85 7.95 10.48
C THR A 241 -8.31 9.37 10.18
N LEU A 242 -7.38 10.33 10.01
CA LEU A 242 -7.72 11.69 9.61
C LEU A 242 -8.35 11.72 8.21
N MET A 243 -7.79 10.99 7.25
CA MET A 243 -8.35 10.93 5.88
C MET A 243 -9.77 10.34 5.89
N PHE A 244 -9.99 9.23 6.62
CA PHE A 244 -11.33 8.67 6.78
C PHE A 244 -12.29 9.65 7.44
N SER A 245 -11.84 10.39 8.48
CA SER A 245 -12.70 11.34 9.19
C SER A 245 -13.10 12.52 8.31
N PHE A 246 -12.17 13.07 7.53
CA PHE A 246 -12.49 14.13 6.59
C PHE A 246 -13.54 13.68 5.58
N GLY A 247 -13.39 12.48 5.03
CA GLY A 247 -14.36 11.90 4.10
C GLY A 247 -15.68 11.55 4.76
N ALA A 248 -15.65 10.87 5.92
CA ALA A 248 -16.86 10.38 6.57
C ALA A 248 -17.83 11.49 6.97
N VAL A 249 -17.31 12.54 7.59
CA VAL A 249 -18.15 13.69 7.97
C VAL A 249 -18.69 14.40 6.74
N GLY A 250 -17.85 14.62 5.72
CA GLY A 250 -18.27 15.25 4.47
C GLY A 250 -19.29 14.41 3.71
N GLY A 251 -19.06 13.11 3.57
CA GLY A 251 -19.97 12.18 2.90
C GLY A 251 -21.29 12.03 3.62
N ALA A 252 -21.29 11.83 4.93
CA ALA A 252 -22.50 11.75 5.73
C ALA A 252 -23.36 13.04 5.66
N PHE A 253 -22.70 14.21 5.52
CA PHE A 253 -23.38 15.50 5.36
C PHE A 253 -23.97 15.71 3.96
N THR A 254 -23.22 15.35 2.91
CA THR A 254 -23.61 15.63 1.52
C THR A 254 -24.36 14.47 0.83
N GLY A 255 -24.21 13.24 1.35
CA GLY A 255 -24.69 12.02 0.70
C GLY A 255 -23.79 11.50 -0.43
N GLU A 256 -22.62 12.12 -0.65
CA GLU A 256 -21.69 11.74 -1.70
C GLU A 256 -20.64 10.74 -1.19
N ASP A 257 -20.26 9.75 -2.03
CA ASP A 257 -19.27 8.74 -1.70
C ASP A 257 -17.85 9.06 -2.20
N ASP A 258 -17.70 10.04 -3.09
CA ASP A 258 -16.40 10.50 -3.57
C ASP A 258 -16.08 11.89 -3.01
N ILE A 259 -14.87 12.03 -2.45
CA ILE A 259 -14.45 13.25 -1.76
C ILE A 259 -14.39 14.48 -2.68
N PHE A 260 -14.17 14.33 -3.98
CA PHE A 260 -14.25 15.46 -4.90
C PHE A 260 -15.67 16.00 -5.00
N TYR A 261 -16.66 15.12 -5.13
CA TYR A 261 -18.08 15.53 -5.17
C TYR A 261 -18.55 16.08 -3.82
N VAL A 262 -18.09 15.50 -2.70
CA VAL A 262 -18.30 16.08 -1.36
C VAL A 262 -17.82 17.53 -1.32
N MET A 263 -16.60 17.80 -1.75
CA MET A 263 -16.06 19.17 -1.72
C MET A 263 -16.71 20.10 -2.75
N ILE A 264 -17.11 19.58 -3.91
CA ILE A 264 -17.88 20.35 -4.90
C ILE A 264 -19.24 20.76 -4.29
N ALA A 265 -19.96 19.85 -3.64
CA ALA A 265 -21.22 20.13 -2.96
C ALA A 265 -21.08 21.18 -1.84
N GLN A 266 -19.92 21.24 -1.20
CA GLN A 266 -19.57 22.26 -0.19
C GLN A 266 -19.08 23.60 -0.80
N GLY A 267 -19.11 23.76 -2.12
CA GLY A 267 -18.62 24.98 -2.80
C GLY A 267 -17.08 25.08 -2.89
N LEU A 268 -16.35 24.00 -2.61
CA LEU A 268 -14.89 23.95 -2.59
C LEU A 268 -14.27 23.38 -3.89
N ALA A 269 -14.95 23.52 -5.03
CA ALA A 269 -14.56 22.91 -6.30
C ALA A 269 -13.13 23.22 -6.74
N ILE A 270 -12.73 24.50 -6.73
CA ILE A 270 -11.35 24.90 -7.14
C ILE A 270 -10.29 24.47 -6.12
N PRO A 271 -10.44 24.70 -4.79
CA PRO A 271 -9.53 24.13 -3.80
C PRO A 271 -9.41 22.61 -3.90
N ALA A 272 -10.50 21.88 -4.10
CA ALA A 272 -10.49 20.43 -4.29
C ALA A 272 -9.64 20.02 -5.50
N LEU A 273 -9.88 20.63 -6.66
CA LEU A 273 -9.12 20.36 -7.87
C LEU A 273 -7.60 20.48 -7.66
N ILE A 274 -7.16 21.54 -7.00
CA ILE A 274 -5.72 21.79 -6.79
C ILE A 274 -5.16 20.87 -5.73
N VAL A 275 -5.78 20.81 -4.55
CA VAL A 275 -5.22 20.13 -3.38
C VAL A 275 -5.37 18.61 -3.48
N LEU A 276 -6.55 18.10 -3.85
CA LEU A 276 -6.75 16.67 -4.03
C LEU A 276 -5.99 16.17 -5.25
N GLY A 277 -5.90 16.95 -6.33
CA GLY A 277 -5.11 16.63 -7.51
C GLY A 277 -3.62 16.48 -7.16
N ALA A 278 -3.03 17.42 -6.41
CA ALA A 278 -1.65 17.33 -5.94
C ALA A 278 -1.45 16.12 -5.00
N ASN A 279 -2.43 15.82 -4.16
CA ASN A 279 -2.40 14.68 -3.25
C ASN A 279 -2.44 13.35 -4.01
N ILE A 280 -3.35 13.18 -4.97
CA ILE A 280 -3.41 12.01 -5.85
C ILE A 280 -2.08 11.82 -6.56
N TRP A 281 -1.50 12.90 -7.07
CA TRP A 281 -0.19 12.85 -7.73
C TRP A 281 0.88 12.21 -6.85
N THR A 282 0.97 12.64 -5.58
CA THR A 282 1.92 12.08 -4.61
C THR A 282 1.76 10.57 -4.43
N THR A 283 0.52 10.13 -4.19
CA THR A 283 0.23 8.72 -3.94
C THR A 283 0.41 7.87 -5.20
N ASN A 284 0.05 8.40 -6.36
CA ASN A 284 0.26 7.74 -7.65
C ASN A 284 1.74 7.52 -7.96
N ASN A 285 2.62 8.46 -7.59
CA ASN A 285 4.07 8.27 -7.70
C ASN A 285 4.56 7.10 -6.82
N ASN A 286 4.07 7.00 -5.58
CA ASN A 286 4.39 5.88 -4.68
C ASN A 286 3.91 4.54 -5.25
N ALA A 287 2.70 4.52 -5.80
CA ALA A 287 2.10 3.34 -6.39
C ALA A 287 2.90 2.83 -7.60
N LEU A 288 3.21 3.69 -8.57
CA LEU A 288 4.02 3.32 -9.73
C LEU A 288 5.47 2.97 -9.36
N TYR A 289 6.06 3.64 -8.37
CA TYR A 289 7.37 3.27 -7.86
C TYR A 289 7.39 1.82 -7.36
N THR A 290 6.40 1.45 -6.53
CA THR A 290 6.24 0.08 -6.02
C THR A 290 5.95 -0.92 -7.14
N THR A 291 5.08 -0.56 -8.10
CA THR A 291 4.81 -1.38 -9.28
C THR A 291 6.07 -1.70 -10.06
N GLY A 292 6.90 -0.69 -10.30
CA GLY A 292 8.18 -0.87 -11.01
C GLY A 292 9.13 -1.83 -10.29
N LEU A 293 9.20 -1.79 -8.96
CA LEU A 293 10.02 -2.71 -8.17
C LEU A 293 9.50 -4.16 -8.27
N GLY A 294 8.20 -4.37 -8.09
CA GLY A 294 7.60 -5.71 -8.16
C GLY A 294 7.74 -6.35 -9.54
N TYR A 295 7.47 -5.61 -10.61
CA TYR A 295 7.68 -6.13 -11.96
C TYR A 295 9.16 -6.34 -12.27
N ALA A 296 10.09 -5.53 -11.73
CA ALA A 296 11.52 -5.76 -11.84
C ALA A 296 11.95 -7.09 -11.19
N ASN A 297 11.37 -7.45 -10.04
CA ASN A 297 11.63 -8.75 -9.42
C ASN A 297 11.17 -9.92 -10.31
N VAL A 298 10.03 -9.80 -11.00
CA VAL A 298 9.49 -10.86 -11.86
C VAL A 298 10.26 -10.97 -13.17
N THR A 299 10.50 -9.83 -13.83
CA THR A 299 11.07 -9.79 -15.20
C THR A 299 12.59 -9.72 -15.24
N LYS A 300 13.22 -9.33 -14.12
CA LYS A 300 14.66 -9.04 -14.01
C LYS A 300 15.14 -7.87 -14.89
N ILE A 301 14.21 -7.04 -15.35
CA ILE A 301 14.46 -5.81 -16.10
C ILE A 301 14.51 -4.63 -15.12
N ASN A 302 15.27 -3.60 -15.44
CA ASN A 302 15.30 -2.36 -14.64
C ASN A 302 13.89 -1.77 -14.51
N LYS A 303 13.57 -1.17 -13.33
CA LYS A 303 12.24 -0.67 -13.03
C LYS A 303 11.75 0.46 -13.95
N LYS A 304 12.65 1.30 -14.50
CA LYS A 304 12.27 2.49 -15.28
C LYS A 304 11.31 2.21 -16.45
N PRO A 305 11.63 1.30 -17.40
CA PRO A 305 10.70 0.97 -18.48
C PRO A 305 9.41 0.33 -17.96
N LEU A 306 9.48 -0.42 -16.84
CA LEU A 306 8.32 -1.07 -16.26
C LEU A 306 7.34 -0.06 -15.62
N VAL A 307 7.85 1.02 -15.03
CA VAL A 307 7.04 2.16 -14.56
C VAL A 307 6.26 2.79 -15.71
N LEU A 308 6.90 3.00 -16.87
CA LEU A 308 6.21 3.57 -18.05
C LEU A 308 5.10 2.64 -18.56
N ILE A 309 5.39 1.36 -18.71
CA ILE A 309 4.38 0.36 -19.15
C ILE A 309 3.22 0.31 -18.16
N ALA A 310 3.51 0.25 -16.86
CA ALA A 310 2.49 0.22 -15.81
C ALA A 310 1.65 1.51 -15.78
N GLY A 311 2.27 2.67 -15.98
CA GLY A 311 1.57 3.95 -16.08
C GLY A 311 0.60 3.99 -17.25
N ILE A 312 0.99 3.48 -18.42
CA ILE A 312 0.10 3.38 -19.59
C ILE A 312 -1.06 2.43 -19.28
N LEU A 313 -0.78 1.21 -18.79
CA LEU A 313 -1.82 0.22 -18.49
C LEU A 313 -2.79 0.70 -17.40
N GLY A 314 -2.27 1.29 -16.33
CA GLY A 314 -3.09 1.87 -15.26
C GLY A 314 -3.95 3.04 -15.74
N THR A 315 -3.42 3.89 -16.63
CA THR A 315 -4.18 4.99 -17.25
C THR A 315 -5.32 4.47 -18.10
N VAL A 316 -5.08 3.47 -18.95
CA VAL A 316 -6.12 2.87 -19.80
C VAL A 316 -7.20 2.18 -18.97
N GLY A 317 -6.84 1.48 -17.90
CA GLY A 317 -7.79 0.79 -17.02
C GLY A 317 -8.49 1.69 -15.98
N SER A 318 -8.15 2.97 -15.91
CA SER A 318 -8.50 3.85 -14.80
C SER A 318 -10.00 4.01 -14.57
N LEU A 319 -10.78 4.33 -15.61
CA LEU A 319 -12.23 4.56 -15.49
C LEU A 319 -12.96 3.28 -15.06
N TRP A 320 -12.57 2.13 -15.60
CA TRP A 320 -13.16 0.86 -15.21
C TRP A 320 -12.90 0.52 -13.74
N LEU A 321 -11.67 0.74 -13.24
CA LEU A 321 -11.31 0.53 -11.84
C LEU A 321 -12.09 1.46 -10.90
N TYR A 322 -12.29 2.70 -11.30
CA TYR A 322 -13.07 3.67 -10.55
C TYR A 322 -14.54 3.26 -10.47
N ASP A 323 -15.14 2.86 -11.59
CA ASP A 323 -16.53 2.41 -11.64
C ASP A 323 -16.79 1.13 -10.84
N ASN A 324 -15.73 0.31 -10.60
CA ASN A 324 -15.79 -0.92 -9.82
C ASN A 324 -15.03 -0.81 -8.48
N PHE A 325 -15.00 0.38 -7.88
CA PHE A 325 -14.15 0.70 -6.72
C PHE A 325 -14.39 -0.21 -5.51
N ILE A 326 -15.65 -0.48 -5.13
CA ILE A 326 -15.97 -1.37 -4.01
C ILE A 326 -15.52 -2.81 -4.29
N GLY A 327 -15.72 -3.32 -5.52
CA GLY A 327 -15.21 -4.62 -5.93
C GLY A 327 -13.67 -4.69 -5.84
N TRP A 328 -13.01 -3.61 -6.20
CA TRP A 328 -11.56 -3.47 -6.06
C TRP A 328 -11.10 -3.56 -4.61
N LEU A 329 -11.74 -2.82 -3.69
CA LEU A 329 -11.43 -2.90 -2.25
C LEU A 329 -11.63 -4.31 -1.68
N ASN A 330 -12.70 -4.99 -2.05
CA ASN A 330 -12.97 -6.36 -1.63
C ASN A 330 -11.90 -7.34 -2.13
N PHE A 331 -11.47 -7.19 -3.38
CA PHE A 331 -10.35 -7.98 -3.94
C PHE A 331 -9.06 -7.77 -3.13
N LEU A 332 -8.71 -6.53 -2.81
CA LEU A 332 -7.53 -6.21 -2.02
C LEU A 332 -7.60 -6.80 -0.61
N ASN A 333 -8.75 -6.64 0.04
CA ASN A 333 -9.00 -7.11 1.41
C ASN A 333 -8.88 -8.64 1.55
N ALA A 334 -9.26 -9.39 0.52
CA ALA A 334 -9.16 -10.86 0.54
C ALA A 334 -7.77 -11.37 0.12
N THR A 335 -7.11 -10.71 -0.85
CA THR A 335 -5.97 -11.30 -1.56
C THR A 335 -4.61 -10.92 -0.97
N LEU A 336 -4.46 -9.72 -0.41
CA LEU A 336 -3.15 -9.21 -0.02
C LEU A 336 -2.70 -9.50 1.41
N PRO A 337 -3.59 -9.55 2.42
CA PRO A 337 -3.20 -9.84 3.80
C PRO A 337 -2.39 -11.13 3.98
N PRO A 338 -2.69 -12.24 3.25
CA PRO A 338 -1.90 -13.46 3.27
C PRO A 338 -0.42 -13.26 3.01
N ILE A 339 -0.08 -12.37 2.07
CA ILE A 339 1.30 -12.15 1.64
C ILE A 339 2.16 -11.62 2.80
N GLY A 340 1.71 -10.53 3.41
CA GLY A 340 2.49 -9.88 4.47
C GLY A 340 2.54 -10.70 5.75
N VAL A 341 1.45 -11.38 6.13
CA VAL A 341 1.44 -12.20 7.35
C VAL A 341 2.38 -13.40 7.23
N ILE A 342 2.49 -14.01 6.04
CA ILE A 342 3.47 -15.08 5.78
C ILE A 342 4.90 -14.54 5.88
N ILE A 343 5.19 -13.37 5.30
CA ILE A 343 6.51 -12.72 5.41
C ILE A 343 6.86 -12.47 6.88
N ILE A 344 5.91 -11.93 7.67
CA ILE A 344 6.11 -11.67 9.10
C ILE A 344 6.38 -12.97 9.85
N ALA A 345 5.59 -14.02 9.63
CA ALA A 345 5.75 -15.31 10.28
C ALA A 345 7.08 -15.97 9.92
N ASP A 346 7.46 -15.99 8.64
CA ASP A 346 8.74 -16.54 8.18
C ASP A 346 9.93 -15.77 8.80
N TYR A 347 9.84 -14.43 8.89
CA TYR A 347 10.86 -13.63 9.54
C TYR A 347 11.01 -13.93 11.04
N VAL A 348 9.91 -14.10 11.75
CA VAL A 348 9.94 -14.42 13.19
C VAL A 348 10.59 -15.78 13.42
N LEU A 349 10.30 -16.77 12.58
CA LEU A 349 10.85 -18.13 12.69
C LEU A 349 12.29 -18.24 12.21
N TYR A 350 12.65 -17.55 11.13
CA TYR A 350 13.92 -17.73 10.42
C TYR A 350 14.71 -16.42 10.28
N ARG A 351 14.85 -15.63 11.37
CA ARG A 351 15.52 -14.31 11.36
C ARG A 351 16.90 -14.31 10.71
N ARG A 352 17.69 -15.39 10.89
CA ARG A 352 19.03 -15.52 10.32
C ARG A 352 19.03 -15.58 8.78
N SER A 353 17.94 -16.07 8.17
CA SER A 353 17.80 -16.10 6.70
C SER A 353 17.57 -14.73 6.10
N TYR A 354 17.19 -13.73 6.91
CA TYR A 354 16.98 -12.35 6.51
C TYR A 354 18.21 -11.45 6.69
N ASP A 355 19.38 -12.05 6.96
CA ASP A 355 20.65 -11.32 6.92
C ASP A 355 20.90 -10.80 5.49
N PRO A 356 21.12 -9.48 5.31
CA PRO A 356 21.34 -8.89 3.99
C PRO A 356 22.58 -9.41 3.27
N THR A 357 23.55 -9.99 4.01
CA THR A 357 24.77 -10.56 3.44
C THR A 357 24.58 -11.97 2.89
N ARG A 358 23.48 -12.64 3.25
CA ARG A 358 23.18 -14.01 2.80
C ARG A 358 22.31 -14.00 1.55
N ALA A 359 22.57 -14.92 0.62
CA ALA A 359 21.69 -15.15 -0.52
C ALA A 359 20.44 -15.98 -0.10
N PRO A 360 19.29 -15.87 -0.83
CA PRO A 360 18.18 -16.78 -0.65
C PRO A 360 18.57 -18.22 -0.95
N GLN A 361 18.22 -19.15 -0.07
CA GLN A 361 18.69 -20.56 -0.17
C GLN A 361 17.78 -21.43 -1.04
N TRP A 362 16.52 -21.03 -1.26
CA TRP A 362 15.51 -21.86 -1.92
C TRP A 362 14.88 -21.17 -3.11
N SER A 363 14.58 -21.95 -4.14
CA SER A 363 13.86 -21.45 -5.32
C SER A 363 12.38 -21.25 -5.02
N ILE A 364 11.75 -22.22 -4.35
CA ILE A 364 10.33 -22.18 -3.97
C ILE A 364 10.14 -22.73 -2.55
N LYS A 365 9.41 -21.99 -1.72
CA LYS A 365 8.88 -22.43 -0.42
C LYS A 365 7.38 -22.68 -0.58
N VAL A 366 6.98 -23.93 -0.66
CA VAL A 366 5.63 -24.35 -1.10
C VAL A 366 4.54 -23.85 -0.14
N GLY A 367 4.76 -23.98 1.18
CA GLY A 367 3.78 -23.57 2.19
C GLY A 367 3.40 -22.09 2.09
N GLY A 368 4.40 -21.21 1.88
CA GLY A 368 4.14 -19.79 1.66
C GLY A 368 3.35 -19.56 0.36
N LEU A 369 3.78 -20.19 -0.73
CA LEU A 369 3.18 -19.99 -2.04
C LEU A 369 1.72 -20.45 -2.10
N LEU A 370 1.38 -21.60 -1.49
CA LEU A 370 0.00 -22.12 -1.40
C LEU A 370 -0.84 -21.33 -0.38
N GLY A 371 -0.21 -20.75 0.65
CA GLY A 371 -0.90 -19.93 1.64
C GLY A 371 -1.56 -18.69 1.06
N ILE A 372 -1.02 -18.11 -0.04
CA ILE A 372 -1.62 -16.94 -0.70
C ILE A 372 -3.01 -17.27 -1.27
N PRO A 373 -3.17 -18.21 -2.22
CA PRO A 373 -4.47 -18.50 -2.79
C PRO A 373 -5.45 -19.11 -1.77
N ALA A 374 -4.97 -19.96 -0.85
CA ALA A 374 -5.82 -20.52 0.19
C ALA A 374 -6.39 -19.44 1.12
N GLY A 375 -5.54 -18.50 1.54
CA GLY A 375 -5.97 -17.35 2.33
C GLY A 375 -6.93 -16.44 1.56
N ALA A 376 -6.64 -16.15 0.29
CA ALA A 376 -7.52 -15.34 -0.56
C ALA A 376 -8.92 -15.97 -0.70
N LEU A 377 -8.99 -17.27 -0.97
CA LEU A 377 -10.28 -18.00 -1.01
C LEU A 377 -11.02 -17.93 0.33
N ALA A 378 -10.32 -18.06 1.45
CA ALA A 378 -10.93 -17.91 2.77
C ALA A 378 -11.48 -16.49 2.99
N GLY A 379 -10.73 -15.45 2.59
CA GLY A 379 -11.19 -14.07 2.68
C GLY A 379 -12.41 -13.76 1.84
N TRP A 380 -12.59 -14.45 0.70
CA TRP A 380 -13.73 -14.29 -0.20
C TRP A 380 -14.95 -15.09 0.21
N PHE A 381 -14.76 -16.35 0.63
CA PHE A 381 -15.87 -17.31 0.74
C PHE A 381 -16.30 -17.61 2.18
N ILE A 382 -15.53 -17.25 3.21
CA ILE A 382 -15.98 -17.38 4.58
C ILE A 382 -16.97 -16.24 4.90
N PRO A 383 -18.26 -16.57 5.17
CA PRO A 383 -19.32 -15.55 5.26
C PRO A 383 -19.39 -14.85 6.62
N PHE A 384 -18.49 -15.14 7.54
CA PHE A 384 -18.45 -14.55 8.89
C PHE A 384 -17.08 -13.97 9.22
N GLY A 385 -17.05 -13.03 10.18
CA GLY A 385 -15.83 -12.35 10.58
C GLY A 385 -15.33 -11.33 9.56
N ILE A 386 -14.09 -10.90 9.72
CA ILE A 386 -13.44 -9.92 8.84
C ILE A 386 -12.66 -10.69 7.76
N GLY A 387 -12.97 -10.46 6.48
CA GLY A 387 -12.36 -11.18 5.36
C GLY A 387 -10.83 -11.18 5.38
N ALA A 388 -10.19 -10.04 5.68
CA ALA A 388 -8.73 -9.94 5.83
C ALA A 388 -8.18 -10.87 6.93
N ILE A 389 -8.87 -10.96 8.08
CA ILE A 389 -8.45 -11.82 9.19
C ILE A 389 -8.60 -13.29 8.81
N ASN A 390 -9.73 -13.66 8.19
CA ASN A 390 -9.94 -15.00 7.68
C ASN A 390 -8.84 -15.41 6.69
N ALA A 391 -8.49 -14.49 5.78
CA ALA A 391 -7.42 -14.68 4.82
C ALA A 391 -6.05 -14.89 5.51
N MET A 392 -5.71 -14.06 6.49
CA MET A 392 -4.46 -14.17 7.26
C MET A 392 -4.37 -15.49 8.02
N VAL A 393 -5.44 -15.89 8.70
CA VAL A 393 -5.45 -17.10 9.53
C VAL A 393 -5.26 -18.35 8.67
N VAL A 394 -6.02 -18.50 7.58
CA VAL A 394 -5.92 -19.64 6.69
C VAL A 394 -4.55 -19.67 5.98
N ALA A 395 -4.04 -18.51 5.57
CA ALA A 395 -2.71 -18.40 4.99
C ALA A 395 -1.60 -18.87 5.95
N LEU A 396 -1.69 -18.50 7.24
CA LEU A 396 -0.75 -18.97 8.27
C LEU A 396 -0.86 -20.49 8.50
N ILE A 397 -2.07 -21.04 8.57
CA ILE A 397 -2.28 -22.49 8.71
C ILE A 397 -1.59 -23.22 7.54
N CYS A 398 -1.86 -22.81 6.30
CA CYS A 398 -1.21 -23.39 5.12
C CYS A 398 0.30 -23.24 5.14
N TYR A 399 0.79 -22.06 5.55
CA TYR A 399 2.23 -21.82 5.69
C TYR A 399 2.87 -22.77 6.71
N PHE A 400 2.30 -22.90 7.91
CA PHE A 400 2.86 -23.78 8.96
C PHE A 400 2.82 -25.25 8.59
N ILE A 401 1.78 -25.71 7.91
CA ILE A 401 1.69 -27.09 7.41
C ILE A 401 2.73 -27.35 6.31
N GLY A 402 2.85 -26.42 5.37
CA GLY A 402 3.68 -26.58 4.17
C GLY A 402 5.12 -26.07 4.30
N ARG A 403 5.54 -25.50 5.43
CA ARG A 403 6.83 -24.80 5.58
C ARG A 403 8.07 -25.68 5.35
N THR A 404 7.94 -26.98 5.53
CA THR A 404 9.00 -27.98 5.32
C THR A 404 9.15 -28.41 3.86
N PHE A 405 8.15 -28.13 3.02
CA PHE A 405 8.19 -28.46 1.60
C PHE A 405 8.96 -27.38 0.82
N LEU A 406 10.23 -27.67 0.52
CA LEU A 406 11.19 -26.76 -0.10
C LEU A 406 11.67 -27.33 -1.43
N ILE A 407 11.70 -26.53 -2.51
CA ILE A 407 12.05 -26.98 -3.85
C ILE A 407 13.23 -26.15 -4.37
N GLY A 408 14.20 -26.83 -4.99
CA GLY A 408 15.29 -26.20 -5.71
C GLY A 408 16.25 -25.45 -4.80
N ARG A 409 17.07 -26.17 -4.01
CA ARG A 409 18.14 -25.58 -3.19
C ARG A 409 19.13 -24.86 -4.11
N ILE A 410 19.36 -23.59 -3.84
CA ILE A 410 20.32 -22.76 -4.56
C ILE A 410 21.68 -23.02 -3.90
N GLN A 411 22.61 -23.61 -4.65
CA GLN A 411 24.00 -23.74 -4.19
C GLN A 411 24.63 -22.35 -4.24
N ASP A 412 25.05 -21.86 -3.07
CA ASP A 412 25.87 -20.66 -3.00
C ASP A 412 27.22 -20.97 -3.60
N GLY A 413 27.65 -20.24 -4.63
CA GLY A 413 28.96 -20.41 -5.26
C GLY A 413 30.16 -19.97 -4.38
N SER A 414 29.92 -19.62 -3.12
CA SER A 414 30.95 -19.41 -2.12
C SER A 414 31.42 -20.78 -1.58
N LYS A 415 32.72 -21.05 -1.68
CA LYS A 415 33.36 -22.24 -1.09
C LYS A 415 32.90 -22.45 0.35
N PRO A 416 32.71 -23.71 0.80
CA PRO A 416 32.44 -23.97 2.21
C PRO A 416 33.66 -23.47 3.00
N THR A 417 33.45 -22.47 3.84
CA THR A 417 34.37 -22.28 4.97
C THR A 417 34.18 -23.47 5.87
N ASP A 418 35.30 -24.14 6.15
CA ASP A 418 35.45 -25.41 6.87
C ASP A 418 34.42 -25.65 7.97
N GLY A 419 33.83 -26.83 7.88
CA GLY A 419 32.69 -27.29 8.65
C GLY A 419 32.81 -27.14 10.16
N ASN A 420 31.79 -26.56 10.74
CA ASN A 420 31.42 -26.83 12.11
C ASN A 420 30.30 -27.90 12.09
N PRO A 421 30.49 -29.10 12.70
CA PRO A 421 29.49 -30.16 12.71
C PRO A 421 28.16 -29.81 13.39
N ASP A 422 28.10 -28.69 14.13
CA ASP A 422 26.91 -28.25 14.87
C ASP A 422 25.82 -27.54 14.01
N ASP A 423 26.15 -27.19 12.76
CA ASP A 423 25.19 -26.53 11.86
C ASP A 423 24.11 -27.47 11.27
N VAL A 424 24.24 -28.79 11.50
CA VAL A 424 23.33 -29.82 10.95
C VAL A 424 22.11 -30.08 11.85
N LYS A 425 22.15 -29.69 13.12
CA LYS A 425 21.11 -30.02 14.12
C LYS A 425 19.98 -28.96 14.27
N GLU A 426 20.09 -27.82 13.63
CA GLU A 426 19.03 -26.77 13.68
C GLU A 426 18.12 -26.73 12.45
N THR A 427 18.11 -27.77 11.63
CA THR A 427 17.27 -27.87 10.41
C THR A 427 16.22 -28.98 10.50
N VAL A 428 15.75 -29.32 11.71
CA VAL A 428 14.55 -30.18 11.90
C VAL A 428 13.49 -29.39 12.65
#